data_05fd556615b6d2e971ed1b6d96d4eb1a
#
_entry.id   05fd556615b6d2e971ed1b6d96d4eb1a
#
_cell.length_a   1.000
_cell.length_b   1.000
_cell.length_c   1.000
_cell.angle_alpha   90.00
_cell.angle_beta   90.00
_cell.angle_gamma   90.00
#
_symmetry.space_group_name_H-M   'P 1'
#
loop_
_entity.id
_entity.type
_entity.pdbx_description
1 polymer ?
#
loop_
_entity_poly.entity_id
_entity_poly.type
_entity_poly.pdbx_seq_one_letter_code
_entity_poly.pdbx_strand_id
1 'polypeptide(L)'
;LSLLKHDPLLKNLLNEKNFPKSIKEVNSIITSLDKIKLLHHLMRVCPLPNHDFENFFVNMRKLILTYLDNFKETNELIYFLSTLSIHCFTNEYVYFERDEETKLIEKLETEIMQTIEKSEQPEIKKVLCLASYRPLHRYNWCQKLETLDNEKEVKSRLIEEPFTEKKIMREIPVLGKISDNISCKVRAQYEENPYPRWVKTRIPTKAKSISEICVEENIHLHSESIKKVISPRVLIAGCGTGQHSIHTAARFSNSQVTAIDLSLTSLAYAKRKTTELGITNLKYLQADILGIDQLEQKYDIIDSVGVLHHMRKPIVGWTVLTDLLNPGGLMRIGLYSELARQHIVEARKEISLMKMGASKSEMREFRRIISESNDINHRLLTKSKDFFSLSMLRDLIFHVQEHRFTLPQIKNCLDKLKLKFCGFTSKDAISYL
;
A
#
# COMPACT_ATOMS: atom_id res chain seq x y z
N LEU A 1 4.62 14.23 10.12
CA LEU A 1 5.55 14.97 9.22
C LEU A 1 5.63 16.46 9.55
N SER A 2 4.50 17.13 9.86
CA SER A 2 4.55 18.57 10.18
C SER A 2 5.49 18.86 11.35
N LEU A 3 5.45 18.06 12.42
CA LEU A 3 6.37 18.20 13.57
C LEU A 3 7.85 18.04 13.16
N LEU A 4 8.17 17.08 12.30
CA LEU A 4 9.54 16.89 11.82
C LEU A 4 10.06 18.07 10.99
N LYS A 5 9.20 18.70 10.19
CA LYS A 5 9.57 19.89 9.39
C LYS A 5 9.92 21.13 10.23
N HIS A 6 9.49 21.17 11.50
CA HIS A 6 9.83 22.23 12.44
C HIS A 6 11.09 21.95 13.26
N ASP A 7 11.65 20.74 13.17
CA ASP A 7 12.93 20.41 13.81
C ASP A 7 14.06 21.19 13.13
N PRO A 8 14.83 22.02 13.87
CA PRO A 8 15.86 22.88 13.26
C PRO A 8 16.96 22.10 12.55
N LEU A 9 17.34 20.93 13.08
CA LEU A 9 18.35 20.06 12.47
C LEU A 9 17.85 19.52 11.13
N LEU A 10 16.64 18.94 11.13
CA LEU A 10 16.04 18.41 9.90
C LEU A 10 15.82 19.49 8.86
N LYS A 11 15.34 20.67 9.25
CA LYS A 11 15.15 21.79 8.33
C LYS A 11 16.45 22.18 7.62
N ASN A 12 17.57 22.11 8.32
CA ASN A 12 18.89 22.36 7.74
C ASN A 12 19.33 21.21 6.81
N LEU A 13 19.18 19.95 7.26
CA LEU A 13 19.60 18.76 6.51
C LEU A 13 18.78 18.50 5.25
N LEU A 14 17.50 18.89 5.25
CA LEU A 14 16.61 18.71 4.10
C LEU A 14 16.82 19.75 2.99
N ASN A 15 17.67 20.75 3.21
CA ASN A 15 18.08 21.66 2.16
C ASN A 15 19.17 21.01 1.30
N GLU A 16 18.92 20.82 0.01
CA GLU A 16 19.82 20.14 -0.92
C GLU A 16 21.24 20.75 -0.97
N LYS A 17 21.37 22.07 -0.70
CA LYS A 17 22.67 22.75 -0.61
C LYS A 17 23.54 22.19 0.52
N ASN A 18 22.93 21.61 1.53
CA ASN A 18 23.56 21.06 2.73
C ASN A 18 23.72 19.54 2.69
N PHE A 19 23.38 18.90 1.56
CA PHE A 19 23.55 17.46 1.43
C PHE A 19 25.01 17.07 1.59
N PRO A 20 25.30 15.96 2.33
CA PRO A 20 26.67 15.53 2.58
C PRO A 20 27.38 15.16 1.29
N LYS A 21 28.69 15.44 1.26
CA LYS A 21 29.56 15.15 0.11
C LYS A 21 30.78 14.28 0.50
N SER A 22 30.92 13.98 1.79
CA SER A 22 32.03 13.21 2.33
C SER A 22 31.57 12.21 3.40
N ILE A 23 32.37 11.17 3.62
CA ILE A 23 32.15 10.17 4.68
C ILE A 23 32.04 10.81 6.05
N LYS A 24 32.91 11.83 6.33
CA LYS A 24 32.89 12.54 7.60
C LYS A 24 31.56 13.25 7.85
N GLU A 25 31.04 13.91 6.83
CA GLU A 25 29.75 14.58 6.91
C GLU A 25 28.58 13.56 7.09
N VAL A 26 28.61 12.44 6.35
CA VAL A 26 27.64 11.36 6.50
C VAL A 26 27.63 10.82 7.93
N ASN A 27 28.79 10.53 8.51
CA ASN A 27 28.90 10.06 9.90
C ASN A 27 28.34 11.08 10.89
N SER A 28 28.67 12.36 10.73
CA SER A 28 28.18 13.44 11.59
C SER A 28 26.65 13.55 11.53
N ILE A 29 26.08 13.43 10.33
CA ILE A 29 24.63 13.45 10.12
C ILE A 29 23.99 12.24 10.77
N ILE A 30 24.49 11.03 10.57
CA ILE A 30 23.95 9.80 11.17
C ILE A 30 23.92 9.92 12.70
N THR A 31 25.01 10.38 13.32
CA THR A 31 25.07 10.62 14.78
C THR A 31 24.02 11.65 15.24
N SER A 32 23.76 12.65 14.42
CA SER A 32 22.76 13.68 14.73
C SER A 32 21.34 13.14 14.57
N LEU A 33 21.08 12.36 13.52
CA LEU A 33 19.76 11.75 13.24
C LEU A 33 19.38 10.73 14.31
N ASP A 34 20.34 10.03 14.92
CA ASP A 34 20.06 9.05 15.99
C ASP A 34 19.26 9.67 17.15
N LYS A 35 19.39 10.97 17.37
CA LYS A 35 18.65 11.71 18.39
C LYS A 35 17.19 11.95 18.04
N ILE A 36 16.81 11.83 16.76
CA ILE A 36 15.45 12.13 16.27
C ILE A 36 14.65 10.82 16.15
N LYS A 37 14.31 10.24 17.29
CA LYS A 37 13.58 8.95 17.37
C LYS A 37 12.26 8.95 16.61
N LEU A 38 11.56 10.09 16.54
CA LEU A 38 10.32 10.22 15.76
C LEU A 38 10.54 10.00 14.27
N LEU A 39 11.65 10.48 13.69
CA LEU A 39 11.99 10.25 12.30
C LEU A 39 12.16 8.76 12.03
N HIS A 40 13.00 8.09 12.82
CA HIS A 40 13.23 6.65 12.70
C HIS A 40 11.95 5.84 12.85
N HIS A 41 11.07 6.22 13.79
CA HIS A 41 9.78 5.55 13.94
C HIS A 41 8.90 5.72 12.69
N LEU A 42 8.80 6.93 12.13
CA LEU A 42 7.99 7.19 10.94
C LEU A 42 8.56 6.49 9.70
N MET A 43 9.89 6.47 9.52
CA MET A 43 10.55 5.74 8.44
C MET A 43 10.18 4.24 8.43
N ARG A 44 10.02 3.64 9.61
CA ARG A 44 9.66 2.23 9.74
C ARG A 44 8.20 1.91 9.44
N VAL A 45 7.29 2.89 9.54
CA VAL A 45 5.84 2.63 9.50
C VAL A 45 5.11 3.25 8.32
N CYS A 46 5.73 4.20 7.60
CA CYS A 46 5.12 4.84 6.43
C CYS A 46 6.15 5.31 5.40
N PRO A 47 5.74 5.50 4.13
CA PRO A 47 6.63 5.95 3.04
C PRO A 47 7.16 7.38 3.17
N LEU A 48 6.79 8.16 4.20
CA LEU A 48 7.14 9.57 4.38
C LEU A 48 6.85 10.41 3.13
N PRO A 49 5.59 10.75 2.83
CA PRO A 49 5.20 11.43 1.60
C PRO A 49 5.68 12.88 1.57
N ASN A 50 6.94 13.10 1.22
CA ASN A 50 7.59 14.40 1.10
C ASN A 50 8.90 14.29 0.31
N HIS A 51 9.06 15.13 -0.71
CA HIS A 51 10.22 15.12 -1.61
C HIS A 51 11.54 15.48 -0.94
N ASP A 52 11.53 16.41 0.04
CA ASP A 52 12.76 16.82 0.70
C ASP A 52 13.39 15.63 1.46
N PHE A 53 12.54 14.85 2.17
CA PHE A 53 13.00 13.63 2.83
C PHE A 53 13.49 12.59 1.81
N GLU A 54 12.78 12.41 0.71
CA GLU A 54 13.16 11.48 -0.33
C GLU A 54 14.53 11.84 -0.91
N ASN A 55 14.71 13.09 -1.36
CA ASN A 55 15.97 13.57 -1.93
C ASN A 55 17.13 13.39 -0.94
N PHE A 56 16.88 13.68 0.32
CA PHE A 56 17.87 13.48 1.38
C PHE A 56 18.24 11.99 1.53
N PHE A 57 17.27 11.08 1.63
CA PHE A 57 17.55 9.64 1.78
C PHE A 57 18.17 9.03 0.53
N VAL A 58 17.78 9.46 -0.67
CA VAL A 58 18.42 9.03 -1.91
C VAL A 58 19.90 9.43 -1.93
N ASN A 59 20.23 10.66 -1.51
CA ASN A 59 21.62 11.11 -1.41
C ASN A 59 22.40 10.32 -0.35
N MET A 60 21.86 10.18 0.86
CA MET A 60 22.49 9.40 1.94
C MET A 60 22.75 7.95 1.52
N ARG A 61 21.74 7.30 0.92
CA ARG A 61 21.84 5.92 0.43
C ARG A 61 22.94 5.76 -0.60
N LYS A 62 23.00 6.67 -1.58
CA LYS A 62 24.03 6.67 -2.62
C LYS A 62 25.44 6.82 -2.03
N LEU A 63 25.65 7.78 -1.14
CA LEU A 63 26.97 8.01 -0.53
C LEU A 63 27.43 6.83 0.33
N ILE A 64 26.52 6.25 1.12
CA ILE A 64 26.83 5.06 1.91
C ILE A 64 27.23 3.90 0.99
N LEU A 65 26.50 3.65 -0.09
CA LEU A 65 26.84 2.60 -1.05
C LEU A 65 28.20 2.85 -1.71
N THR A 66 28.46 4.09 -2.16
CA THR A 66 29.69 4.46 -2.85
C THR A 66 30.95 4.26 -1.99
N TYR A 67 30.82 4.50 -0.70
CA TYR A 67 31.95 4.45 0.24
C TYR A 67 31.81 3.36 1.30
N LEU A 68 31.04 2.30 1.03
CA LEU A 68 30.61 1.31 2.00
C LEU A 68 31.76 0.67 2.78
N ASP A 69 32.85 0.30 2.09
CA ASP A 69 34.01 -0.33 2.71
C ASP A 69 34.77 0.62 3.64
N ASN A 70 34.68 1.94 3.46
CA ASN A 70 35.34 2.94 4.29
C ASN A 70 34.56 3.27 5.58
N PHE A 71 33.31 2.87 5.71
CA PHE A 71 32.53 3.06 6.94
C PHE A 71 32.92 2.03 7.99
N LYS A 72 33.19 2.47 9.21
CA LYS A 72 33.28 1.58 10.38
C LYS A 72 31.88 1.21 10.85
N GLU A 73 31.66 -0.02 11.25
CA GLU A 73 30.40 -0.47 11.86
C GLU A 73 30.25 0.13 13.26
N THR A 74 29.53 1.23 13.36
CA THR A 74 29.11 1.82 14.64
C THR A 74 27.63 1.53 14.86
N ASN A 75 27.19 1.59 16.14
CA ASN A 75 25.79 1.37 16.48
C ASN A 75 24.86 2.35 15.74
N GLU A 76 25.27 3.61 15.60
CA GLU A 76 24.50 4.65 14.92
C GLU A 76 24.35 4.34 13.43
N LEU A 77 25.43 3.89 12.77
CA LEU A 77 25.38 3.49 11.35
C LEU A 77 24.45 2.30 11.16
N ILE A 78 24.60 1.26 11.97
CA ILE A 78 23.75 0.07 11.89
C ILE A 78 22.29 0.43 12.15
N TYR A 79 21.98 1.22 13.18
CA TYR A 79 20.63 1.68 13.47
C TYR A 79 20.02 2.51 12.33
N PHE A 80 20.81 3.41 11.72
CA PHE A 80 20.35 4.18 10.56
C PHE A 80 20.09 3.29 9.35
N LEU A 81 21.02 2.39 9.01
CA LEU A 81 20.87 1.46 7.88
C LEU A 81 19.71 0.48 8.08
N SER A 82 19.50 -0.04 9.30
CA SER A 82 18.33 -0.86 9.64
C SER A 82 17.04 -0.10 9.41
N THR A 83 16.98 1.16 9.84
CA THR A 83 15.80 2.00 9.62
C THR A 83 15.60 2.32 8.13
N LEU A 84 16.66 2.64 7.41
CA LEU A 84 16.62 2.95 5.98
C LEU A 84 16.20 1.74 5.14
N SER A 85 16.70 0.55 5.47
CA SER A 85 16.32 -0.69 4.79
C SER A 85 14.83 -1.01 4.95
N ILE A 86 14.30 -0.87 6.18
CA ILE A 86 12.86 -1.01 6.46
C ILE A 86 12.06 0.06 5.72
N HIS A 87 12.54 1.30 5.66
CA HIS A 87 11.89 2.38 4.94
C HIS A 87 11.80 2.10 3.44
N CYS A 88 12.92 1.69 2.82
CA CYS A 88 12.95 1.33 1.41
C CYS A 88 12.08 0.09 1.09
N PHE A 89 11.99 -0.86 2.00
CA PHE A 89 11.06 -1.97 1.89
C PHE A 89 9.59 -1.50 2.01
N THR A 90 9.31 -0.56 2.91
CA THR A 90 7.96 -0.01 3.14
C THR A 90 7.48 0.82 1.95
N ASN A 91 8.36 1.59 1.30
CA ASN A 91 8.04 2.34 0.08
C ASN A 91 8.21 1.51 -1.21
N GLU A 92 8.52 0.21 -1.08
CA GLU A 92 8.69 -0.76 -2.17
C GLU A 92 9.79 -0.39 -3.15
N TYR A 93 10.84 0.25 -2.63
CA TYR A 93 12.01 0.67 -3.43
C TYR A 93 11.63 1.64 -4.55
N VAL A 94 10.70 2.56 -4.30
CA VAL A 94 10.23 3.56 -5.26
C VAL A 94 11.31 4.58 -5.66
N TYR A 95 12.34 4.72 -4.84
CA TYR A 95 13.42 5.67 -5.06
C TYR A 95 14.18 5.42 -6.36
N PHE A 96 14.52 6.50 -7.04
CA PHE A 96 15.32 6.44 -8.26
C PHE A 96 16.71 5.83 -7.98
N GLU A 97 17.18 5.01 -8.90
CA GLU A 97 18.48 4.34 -8.87
C GLU A 97 19.22 4.65 -10.16
N ARG A 98 20.46 5.12 -10.05
CA ARG A 98 21.31 5.44 -11.20
C ARG A 98 22.08 4.19 -11.65
N ASP A 99 22.50 4.15 -12.90
CA ASP A 99 23.27 3.03 -13.46
C ASP A 99 24.56 2.74 -12.67
N GLU A 100 25.19 3.77 -12.12
CA GLU A 100 26.38 3.63 -11.26
C GLU A 100 26.05 2.89 -9.95
N GLU A 101 24.89 3.21 -9.35
CA GLU A 101 24.41 2.52 -8.14
C GLU A 101 24.08 1.07 -8.45
N THR A 102 23.42 0.81 -9.59
CA THR A 102 23.09 -0.56 -10.04
C THR A 102 24.33 -1.43 -10.12
N LYS A 103 25.42 -0.95 -10.74
CA LYS A 103 26.69 -1.69 -10.84
C LYS A 103 27.31 -1.99 -9.48
N LEU A 104 27.27 -1.02 -8.55
CA LEU A 104 27.78 -1.21 -7.19
C LEU A 104 26.93 -2.22 -6.42
N ILE A 105 25.62 -2.22 -6.60
CA ILE A 105 24.70 -3.18 -5.98
C ILE A 105 24.95 -4.59 -6.52
N GLU A 106 25.10 -4.78 -7.83
CA GLU A 106 25.43 -6.09 -8.44
C GLU A 106 26.76 -6.66 -7.90
N LYS A 107 27.76 -5.79 -7.71
CA LYS A 107 29.01 -6.19 -7.04
C LYS A 107 28.76 -6.62 -5.59
N LEU A 108 28.02 -5.83 -4.83
CA LEU A 108 27.68 -6.10 -3.43
C LEU A 108 26.87 -7.41 -3.28
N GLU A 109 25.91 -7.67 -4.15
CA GLU A 109 25.15 -8.94 -4.22
C GLU A 109 26.10 -10.12 -4.40
N THR A 110 27.05 -10.00 -5.32
CA THR A 110 28.03 -11.05 -5.60
C THR A 110 28.95 -11.31 -4.40
N GLU A 111 29.44 -10.25 -3.75
CA GLU A 111 30.29 -10.36 -2.56
C GLU A 111 29.56 -11.07 -1.41
N ILE A 112 28.33 -10.68 -1.11
CA ILE A 112 27.52 -11.29 -0.05
C ILE A 112 27.28 -12.76 -0.36
N MET A 113 26.91 -13.09 -1.60
CA MET A 113 26.68 -14.48 -2.04
C MET A 113 27.93 -15.32 -1.85
N GLN A 114 29.10 -14.85 -2.32
CA GLN A 114 30.37 -15.59 -2.19
C GLN A 114 30.81 -15.80 -0.73
N THR A 115 30.54 -14.81 0.13
CA THR A 115 30.82 -14.95 1.57
C THR A 115 29.97 -16.06 2.19
N ILE A 116 28.68 -16.10 1.87
CA ILE A 116 27.75 -17.13 2.38
C ILE A 116 28.10 -18.52 1.80
N GLU A 117 28.53 -18.61 0.55
CA GLU A 117 28.98 -19.87 -0.06
C GLU A 117 30.21 -20.47 0.63
N LYS A 118 31.08 -19.61 1.20
CA LYS A 118 32.22 -20.03 2.03
C LYS A 118 31.83 -20.39 3.47
N SER A 119 30.54 -20.38 3.79
CA SER A 119 30.00 -20.57 5.16
C SER A 119 30.47 -19.48 6.15
N GLU A 120 30.76 -18.29 5.64
CA GLU A 120 31.08 -17.09 6.42
C GLU A 120 29.87 -16.16 6.49
N GLN A 121 29.85 -15.27 7.48
CA GLN A 121 28.80 -14.25 7.58
C GLN A 121 29.28 -12.92 6.99
N PRO A 122 28.49 -12.28 6.10
CA PRO A 122 28.83 -10.98 5.59
C PRO A 122 28.74 -9.89 6.67
N GLU A 123 29.51 -8.82 6.52
CA GLU A 123 29.41 -7.63 7.36
C GLU A 123 27.96 -7.10 7.35
N ILE A 124 27.40 -6.77 8.53
CA ILE A 124 26.03 -6.33 8.67
C ILE A 124 25.74 -5.05 7.88
N LYS A 125 26.69 -4.10 7.81
CA LYS A 125 26.54 -2.88 7.01
C LYS A 125 26.31 -3.20 5.52
N LYS A 126 26.95 -4.25 4.97
CA LYS A 126 26.80 -4.69 3.58
C LYS A 126 25.39 -5.24 3.32
N VAL A 127 24.91 -6.09 4.23
CA VAL A 127 23.55 -6.65 4.13
C VAL A 127 22.47 -5.56 4.23
N LEU A 128 22.59 -4.64 5.19
CA LEU A 128 21.65 -3.55 5.38
C LEU A 128 21.68 -2.52 4.25
N CYS A 129 22.88 -2.25 3.69
CA CYS A 129 23.01 -1.42 2.50
C CYS A 129 22.29 -2.06 1.30
N LEU A 130 22.55 -3.34 1.02
CA LEU A 130 21.82 -4.09 0.00
C LEU A 130 20.30 -4.06 0.25
N ALA A 131 19.87 -4.29 1.48
CA ALA A 131 18.46 -4.27 1.88
C ALA A 131 17.78 -2.91 1.66
N SER A 132 18.52 -1.81 1.57
CA SER A 132 17.97 -0.48 1.21
C SER A 132 17.72 -0.30 -0.30
N TYR A 133 18.18 -1.25 -1.14
CA TYR A 133 18.01 -1.24 -2.59
C TYR A 133 17.19 -2.44 -3.10
N ARG A 134 17.29 -3.59 -2.44
CA ARG A 134 16.74 -4.87 -2.90
C ARG A 134 16.00 -5.60 -1.77
N PRO A 135 14.89 -6.29 -2.08
CA PRO A 135 14.15 -7.08 -1.10
C PRO A 135 14.88 -8.37 -0.75
N LEU A 136 15.38 -8.50 0.48
CA LEU A 136 16.21 -9.63 0.92
C LEU A 136 15.53 -11.00 0.72
N HIS A 137 14.20 -11.09 0.93
CA HIS A 137 13.45 -12.36 0.79
C HIS A 137 13.48 -12.97 -0.63
N ARG A 138 14.02 -12.27 -1.63
CA ARG A 138 14.15 -12.78 -3.00
C ARG A 138 15.42 -13.59 -3.21
N TYR A 139 16.41 -13.46 -2.34
CA TYR A 139 17.64 -14.21 -2.41
C TYR A 139 17.48 -15.57 -1.75
N ASN A 140 17.96 -16.64 -2.42
CA ASN A 140 17.91 -18.01 -1.90
C ASN A 140 18.73 -18.21 -0.62
N TRP A 141 19.73 -17.37 -0.41
CA TRP A 141 20.61 -17.39 0.74
C TRP A 141 20.10 -16.56 1.93
N CYS A 142 19.02 -15.80 1.79
CA CYS A 142 18.59 -14.84 2.83
C CYS A 142 18.30 -15.49 4.20
N GLN A 143 17.86 -16.73 4.21
CA GLN A 143 17.60 -17.47 5.47
C GLN A 143 18.87 -17.90 6.21
N LYS A 144 20.06 -17.82 5.57
CA LYS A 144 21.36 -18.13 6.16
C LYS A 144 22.01 -16.90 6.81
N LEU A 145 21.37 -15.74 6.81
CA LEU A 145 21.89 -14.48 7.36
C LEU A 145 21.77 -14.46 8.90
N GLU A 146 22.73 -15.03 9.60
CA GLU A 146 22.84 -14.96 11.07
C GLU A 146 23.26 -13.55 11.54
N THR A 147 23.96 -12.81 10.70
CA THR A 147 24.37 -11.42 10.97
C THR A 147 23.17 -10.49 11.29
N LEU A 148 21.94 -10.87 10.88
CA LEU A 148 20.71 -10.13 11.19
C LEU A 148 20.01 -10.58 12.48
N ASP A 149 20.55 -11.50 13.26
CA ASP A 149 19.86 -12.05 14.44
C ASP A 149 19.63 -11.00 15.53
N ASN A 150 20.52 -10.03 15.63
CA ASN A 150 20.39 -8.88 16.52
C ASN A 150 19.45 -7.77 15.96
N GLU A 151 19.19 -7.77 14.65
CA GLU A 151 18.32 -6.82 13.94
C GLU A 151 16.91 -7.43 13.73
N LYS A 152 16.26 -7.81 14.81
CA LYS A 152 15.01 -8.60 14.83
C LYS A 152 13.93 -8.00 13.92
N GLU A 153 13.72 -6.67 13.90
CA GLU A 153 12.70 -6.04 13.08
C GLU A 153 13.06 -6.12 11.58
N VAL A 154 14.34 -5.96 11.21
CA VAL A 154 14.80 -6.12 9.83
C VAL A 154 14.57 -7.56 9.36
N LYS A 155 15.04 -8.54 10.15
CA LYS A 155 14.88 -9.96 9.84
C LYS A 155 13.41 -10.34 9.70
N SER A 156 12.59 -9.94 10.66
CA SER A 156 11.14 -10.20 10.62
C SER A 156 10.50 -9.60 9.37
N ARG A 157 10.64 -8.31 9.13
CA ARG A 157 9.92 -7.61 8.06
C ARG A 157 10.43 -7.90 6.66
N LEU A 158 11.75 -8.04 6.47
CA LEU A 158 12.34 -8.19 5.15
C LEU A 158 12.50 -9.65 4.71
N ILE A 159 12.40 -10.60 5.65
CA ILE A 159 12.59 -12.03 5.39
C ILE A 159 11.39 -12.86 5.86
N GLU A 160 11.11 -12.89 7.18
CA GLU A 160 10.16 -13.83 7.76
C GLU A 160 8.70 -13.58 7.37
N GLU A 161 8.24 -12.31 7.41
CA GLU A 161 6.88 -11.93 7.00
C GLU A 161 6.58 -12.31 5.55
N PRO A 162 7.44 -12.02 4.54
CA PRO A 162 7.22 -12.47 3.17
C PRO A 162 7.17 -14.00 3.00
N PHE A 163 7.97 -14.77 3.76
CA PHE A 163 7.88 -16.22 3.73
C PHE A 163 6.61 -16.75 4.38
N THR A 164 6.15 -16.11 5.45
CA THR A 164 4.88 -16.42 6.11
C THR A 164 3.71 -16.15 5.15
N GLU A 165 3.72 -15.03 4.45
CA GLU A 165 2.71 -14.70 3.43
C GLU A 165 2.66 -15.75 2.31
N LYS A 166 3.81 -16.23 1.82
CA LYS A 166 3.87 -17.31 0.82
C LYS A 166 3.25 -18.63 1.32
N LYS A 167 3.34 -18.94 2.62
CA LYS A 167 2.66 -20.09 3.21
C LYS A 167 1.15 -19.86 3.28
N ILE A 168 0.74 -18.71 3.79
CA ILE A 168 -0.67 -18.31 3.92
C ILE A 168 -1.39 -18.32 2.57
N MET A 169 -0.75 -17.92 1.47
CA MET A 169 -1.34 -17.96 0.12
C MET A 169 -1.90 -19.34 -0.25
N ARG A 170 -1.25 -20.42 0.20
CA ARG A 170 -1.66 -21.81 -0.10
C ARG A 170 -2.89 -22.26 0.71
N GLU A 171 -3.21 -21.54 1.78
CA GLU A 171 -4.31 -21.86 2.69
C GLU A 171 -5.58 -21.05 2.40
N ILE A 172 -5.48 -20.00 1.55
CA ILE A 172 -6.63 -19.15 1.23
C ILE A 172 -7.54 -19.90 0.27
N PRO A 173 -8.83 -20.09 0.63
CA PRO A 173 -9.79 -20.72 -0.26
C PRO A 173 -9.99 -19.91 -1.54
N VAL A 174 -10.23 -20.62 -2.65
CA VAL A 174 -10.49 -20.05 -3.97
C VAL A 174 -11.90 -20.38 -4.39
N LEU A 175 -12.69 -19.38 -4.76
CA LEU A 175 -14.05 -19.53 -5.26
C LEU A 175 -14.09 -19.32 -6.77
N GLY A 176 -14.47 -20.34 -7.50
CA GLY A 176 -14.60 -20.27 -8.95
C GLY A 176 -13.30 -20.02 -9.70
N LYS A 177 -13.43 -19.67 -10.98
CA LYS A 177 -12.31 -19.35 -11.87
C LYS A 177 -12.37 -17.89 -12.30
N ILE A 178 -11.27 -17.17 -12.15
CA ILE A 178 -11.12 -15.80 -12.69
C ILE A 178 -10.83 -15.91 -14.18
N SER A 179 -11.80 -15.57 -15.02
CA SER A 179 -11.73 -15.75 -16.47
C SER A 179 -11.92 -14.46 -17.29
N ASP A 180 -12.49 -13.41 -16.71
CA ASP A 180 -12.59 -12.10 -17.40
C ASP A 180 -11.19 -11.53 -17.65
N ASN A 181 -10.96 -11.06 -18.90
CA ASN A 181 -9.64 -10.59 -19.32
C ASN A 181 -9.14 -9.38 -18.49
N ILE A 182 -10.04 -8.47 -18.11
CA ILE A 182 -9.65 -7.31 -17.27
C ILE A 182 -9.39 -7.78 -15.85
N SER A 183 -10.24 -8.63 -15.27
CA SER A 183 -10.00 -9.22 -13.95
C SER A 183 -8.65 -9.96 -13.88
N CYS A 184 -8.28 -10.71 -14.92
CA CYS A 184 -6.97 -11.37 -15.00
C CYS A 184 -5.80 -10.37 -14.99
N LYS A 185 -5.90 -9.27 -15.74
CA LYS A 185 -4.88 -8.22 -15.78
C LYS A 185 -4.79 -7.47 -14.46
N VAL A 186 -5.92 -7.12 -13.85
CA VAL A 186 -6.00 -6.48 -12.54
C VAL A 186 -5.42 -7.40 -11.46
N ARG A 187 -5.76 -8.69 -11.49
CA ARG A 187 -5.14 -9.69 -10.61
C ARG A 187 -3.62 -9.69 -10.75
N ALA A 188 -3.10 -9.79 -11.97
CA ALA A 188 -1.65 -9.80 -12.22
C ALA A 188 -0.97 -8.54 -11.66
N GLN A 189 -1.59 -7.37 -11.79
CA GLN A 189 -1.09 -6.12 -11.22
C GLN A 189 -0.96 -6.21 -9.70
N TYR A 190 -2.00 -6.67 -8.98
CA TYR A 190 -2.00 -6.73 -7.52
C TYR A 190 -1.27 -7.95 -6.95
N GLU A 191 -1.06 -9.02 -7.74
CA GLU A 191 -0.14 -10.10 -7.37
C GLU A 191 1.31 -9.60 -7.32
N GLU A 192 1.69 -8.71 -8.24
CA GLU A 192 3.02 -8.11 -8.27
C GLU A 192 3.18 -6.99 -7.23
N ASN A 193 2.17 -6.15 -7.09
CA ASN A 193 2.15 -4.96 -6.22
C ASN A 193 0.88 -4.91 -5.37
N PRO A 194 0.81 -5.65 -4.26
CA PRO A 194 -0.33 -5.61 -3.34
C PRO A 194 -0.63 -4.19 -2.84
N TYR A 195 -1.91 -3.78 -2.90
CA TYR A 195 -2.34 -2.40 -2.58
C TYR A 195 -3.52 -2.38 -1.60
N PRO A 196 -3.60 -1.35 -0.72
CA PRO A 196 -2.51 -0.44 -0.35
C PRO A 196 -1.48 -1.13 0.55
N ARG A 197 -0.20 -0.71 0.49
CA ARG A 197 0.78 -1.22 1.44
C ARG A 197 0.78 -0.39 2.71
N TRP A 198 0.47 -1.02 3.83
CA TRP A 198 0.42 -0.37 5.14
C TRP A 198 1.13 -1.23 6.19
N VAL A 199 1.62 -0.62 7.25
CA VAL A 199 2.33 -1.31 8.34
C VAL A 199 1.49 -1.33 9.60
N LYS A 200 0.94 -0.18 9.98
CA LYS A 200 0.07 -0.01 11.15
C LYS A 200 -1.25 0.61 10.74
N THR A 201 -2.32 0.21 11.38
CA THR A 201 -3.65 0.79 11.20
C THR A 201 -4.29 1.07 12.55
N ARG A 202 -5.20 2.03 12.57
CA ARG A 202 -6.04 2.27 13.74
C ARG A 202 -7.21 1.30 13.71
N ILE A 203 -7.47 0.63 14.82
CA ILE A 203 -8.62 -0.24 15.00
C ILE A 203 -9.58 0.46 15.95
N PRO A 204 -10.91 0.46 15.68
CA PRO A 204 -11.90 0.93 16.61
C PRO A 204 -11.77 0.20 17.95
N THR A 205 -11.72 0.95 19.04
CA THR A 205 -11.61 0.39 20.42
C THR A 205 -12.94 -0.11 20.94
N LYS A 206 -14.06 0.32 20.34
CA LYS A 206 -15.42 -0.09 20.69
C LYS A 206 -16.21 -0.39 19.43
N ALA A 207 -16.71 -1.60 19.36
CA ALA A 207 -17.65 -2.00 18.31
C ALA A 207 -19.04 -1.38 18.56
N LYS A 208 -19.76 -1.08 17.48
CA LYS A 208 -21.06 -0.39 17.49
C LYS A 208 -22.08 -1.12 16.65
N SER A 209 -23.36 -0.88 16.92
CA SER A 209 -24.46 -1.33 16.08
C SER A 209 -24.48 -0.57 14.74
N ILE A 210 -25.20 -1.12 13.75
CA ILE A 210 -25.43 -0.45 12.47
C ILE A 210 -26.04 0.94 12.68
N SER A 211 -27.07 1.02 13.57
CA SER A 211 -27.76 2.28 13.85
C SER A 211 -26.83 3.36 14.41
N GLU A 212 -25.98 3.01 15.39
CA GLU A 212 -25.02 3.95 15.95
C GLU A 212 -24.05 4.47 14.89
N ILE A 213 -23.54 3.58 14.02
CA ILE A 213 -22.62 3.94 12.94
C ILE A 213 -23.31 4.85 11.91
N CYS A 214 -24.55 4.55 11.54
CA CYS A 214 -25.30 5.37 10.57
C CYS A 214 -25.57 6.79 11.12
N VAL A 215 -25.87 6.90 12.41
CA VAL A 215 -26.05 8.21 13.06
C VAL A 215 -24.73 9.01 13.07
N GLU A 216 -23.61 8.36 13.41
CA GLU A 216 -22.30 9.03 13.44
C GLU A 216 -21.83 9.50 12.06
N GLU A 217 -22.17 8.77 11.02
CA GLU A 217 -21.81 9.09 9.63
C GLU A 217 -22.89 9.88 8.90
N ASN A 218 -23.95 10.27 9.59
CA ASN A 218 -25.10 10.99 9.02
C ASN A 218 -25.73 10.28 7.80
N ILE A 219 -25.85 8.94 7.88
CA ILE A 219 -26.43 8.11 6.83
C ILE A 219 -27.94 7.96 7.08
N HIS A 220 -28.75 8.30 6.07
CA HIS A 220 -30.19 8.17 6.13
C HIS A 220 -30.63 6.73 5.87
N LEU A 221 -31.27 6.08 6.85
CA LEU A 221 -31.77 4.72 6.71
C LEU A 221 -33.20 4.73 6.17
N HIS A 222 -33.41 4.07 5.01
CA HIS A 222 -34.73 3.91 4.39
C HIS A 222 -35.51 2.69 4.88
N SER A 223 -34.89 1.79 5.66
CA SER A 223 -35.50 0.57 6.16
C SER A 223 -35.27 0.43 7.67
N GLU A 224 -36.33 0.15 8.40
CA GLU A 224 -36.25 -0.16 9.83
C GLU A 224 -35.71 -1.57 10.10
N SER A 225 -35.78 -2.50 9.13
CA SER A 225 -35.31 -3.88 9.29
C SER A 225 -33.80 -3.93 9.59
N ILE A 226 -33.00 -3.10 8.93
CA ILE A 226 -31.56 -3.10 9.10
C ILE A 226 -31.14 -2.65 10.52
N LYS A 227 -31.93 -1.82 11.17
CA LYS A 227 -31.67 -1.37 12.55
C LYS A 227 -31.81 -2.49 13.57
N LYS A 228 -32.56 -3.55 13.24
CA LYS A 228 -32.82 -4.71 14.10
C LYS A 228 -31.78 -5.81 13.97
N VAL A 229 -30.84 -5.67 13.03
CA VAL A 229 -29.80 -6.67 12.81
C VAL A 229 -28.74 -6.57 13.90
N ILE A 230 -28.65 -7.60 14.75
CA ILE A 230 -27.73 -7.66 15.88
C ILE A 230 -26.37 -8.23 15.49
N SER A 231 -26.37 -9.21 14.58
CA SER A 231 -25.16 -9.91 14.10
C SER A 231 -25.04 -9.77 12.58
N PRO A 232 -24.58 -8.60 12.08
CA PRO A 232 -24.58 -8.36 10.64
C PRO A 232 -23.60 -9.24 9.89
N ARG A 233 -24.04 -9.80 8.77
CA ARG A 233 -23.19 -10.42 7.76
C ARG A 233 -22.71 -9.34 6.81
N VAL A 234 -21.38 -9.19 6.71
CA VAL A 234 -20.75 -8.13 5.91
C VAL A 234 -19.90 -8.74 4.82
N LEU A 235 -20.08 -8.30 3.58
CA LEU A 235 -19.21 -8.61 2.45
C LEU A 235 -18.31 -7.41 2.14
N ILE A 236 -17.00 -7.62 2.09
CA ILE A 236 -16.04 -6.65 1.56
C ILE A 236 -15.58 -7.18 0.19
N ALA A 237 -16.05 -6.55 -0.87
CA ALA A 237 -15.72 -6.93 -2.24
C ALA A 237 -14.57 -6.09 -2.78
N GLY A 238 -13.39 -6.72 -2.96
CA GLY A 238 -12.13 -6.08 -3.30
C GLY A 238 -11.44 -5.50 -2.04
N CYS A 239 -11.03 -6.38 -1.12
CA CYS A 239 -10.48 -5.98 0.17
C CYS A 239 -9.00 -5.56 0.11
N GLY A 240 -8.30 -5.81 -0.99
CA GLY A 240 -6.87 -5.57 -1.13
C GLY A 240 -6.08 -6.19 0.02
N THR A 241 -5.17 -5.44 0.60
CA THR A 241 -4.34 -5.86 1.74
C THR A 241 -5.05 -5.82 3.09
N GLY A 242 -6.38 -5.72 3.12
CA GLY A 242 -7.22 -5.97 4.29
C GLY A 242 -7.38 -4.83 5.30
N GLN A 243 -6.76 -3.66 5.10
CA GLN A 243 -6.86 -2.55 6.04
C GLN A 243 -8.33 -2.18 6.35
N HIS A 244 -9.14 -2.08 5.29
CA HIS A 244 -10.54 -1.75 5.40
C HIS A 244 -11.37 -2.89 6.02
N SER A 245 -11.14 -4.15 5.62
CA SER A 245 -11.87 -5.29 6.17
C SER A 245 -11.59 -5.52 7.66
N ILE A 246 -10.35 -5.33 8.10
CA ILE A 246 -9.95 -5.37 9.51
C ILE A 246 -10.69 -4.29 10.31
N HIS A 247 -10.70 -3.03 9.79
CA HIS A 247 -11.42 -1.94 10.42
C HIS A 247 -12.92 -2.23 10.52
N THR A 248 -13.52 -2.77 9.45
CA THR A 248 -14.95 -3.12 9.42
C THR A 248 -15.27 -4.23 10.43
N ALA A 249 -14.44 -5.29 10.50
CA ALA A 249 -14.63 -6.39 11.44
C ALA A 249 -14.54 -5.94 12.91
N ALA A 250 -13.71 -4.95 13.21
CA ALA A 250 -13.60 -4.37 14.56
C ALA A 250 -14.69 -3.34 14.87
N ARG A 251 -15.30 -2.73 13.84
CA ARG A 251 -16.26 -1.63 13.96
C ARG A 251 -17.68 -2.09 14.28
N PHE A 252 -18.13 -3.17 13.64
CA PHE A 252 -19.51 -3.66 13.80
C PHE A 252 -19.60 -4.72 14.90
N SER A 253 -20.50 -4.50 15.86
CA SER A 253 -20.78 -5.46 16.94
C SER A 253 -21.27 -6.79 16.38
N ASN A 254 -20.72 -7.89 16.89
CA ASN A 254 -21.08 -9.27 16.55
C ASN A 254 -21.09 -9.59 15.04
N SER A 255 -20.37 -8.82 14.23
CA SER A 255 -20.36 -9.02 12.77
C SER A 255 -19.64 -10.30 12.36
N GLN A 256 -20.08 -10.87 11.24
CA GLN A 256 -19.38 -11.90 10.49
C GLN A 256 -18.95 -11.30 9.14
N VAL A 257 -17.65 -11.12 8.94
CA VAL A 257 -17.12 -10.45 7.76
C VAL A 257 -16.52 -11.47 6.82
N THR A 258 -16.94 -11.43 5.55
CA THR A 258 -16.31 -12.14 4.44
C THR A 258 -15.64 -11.10 3.54
N ALA A 259 -14.36 -11.25 3.30
CA ALA A 259 -13.58 -10.34 2.45
C ALA A 259 -13.04 -11.10 1.25
N ILE A 260 -13.29 -10.57 0.07
CA ILE A 260 -12.84 -11.17 -1.20
C ILE A 260 -11.90 -10.23 -1.95
N ASP A 261 -10.96 -10.82 -2.66
CA ASP A 261 -10.06 -10.11 -3.59
C ASP A 261 -9.61 -11.03 -4.73
N LEU A 262 -9.16 -10.45 -5.84
CA LEU A 262 -8.56 -11.18 -6.95
C LEU A 262 -7.15 -11.71 -6.63
N SER A 263 -6.40 -10.99 -5.78
CA SER A 263 -4.97 -11.22 -5.51
C SER A 263 -4.76 -12.06 -4.26
N LEU A 264 -4.17 -13.25 -4.40
CA LEU A 264 -3.74 -14.08 -3.29
C LEU A 264 -2.62 -13.42 -2.47
N THR A 265 -1.73 -12.68 -3.12
CA THR A 265 -0.66 -11.94 -2.43
C THR A 265 -1.25 -10.86 -1.51
N SER A 266 -2.25 -10.10 -2.00
CA SER A 266 -2.96 -9.12 -1.17
C SER A 266 -3.69 -9.78 0.00
N LEU A 267 -4.39 -10.89 -0.26
CA LEU A 267 -5.14 -11.65 0.76
C LEU A 267 -4.23 -12.27 1.81
N ALA A 268 -3.05 -12.77 1.42
CA ALA A 268 -2.06 -13.33 2.35
C ALA A 268 -1.54 -12.27 3.32
N TYR A 269 -1.22 -11.07 2.79
CA TYR A 269 -0.87 -9.92 3.62
C TYR A 269 -2.02 -9.57 4.59
N ALA A 270 -3.25 -9.49 4.08
CA ALA A 270 -4.43 -9.19 4.88
C ALA A 270 -4.64 -10.23 5.99
N LYS A 271 -4.53 -11.53 5.68
CA LYS A 271 -4.71 -12.63 6.65
C LYS A 271 -3.62 -12.61 7.73
N ARG A 272 -2.34 -12.39 7.35
CA ARG A 272 -1.26 -12.22 8.33
C ARG A 272 -1.55 -11.07 9.29
N LYS A 273 -1.88 -9.89 8.76
CA LYS A 273 -2.21 -8.70 9.57
C LYS A 273 -3.42 -8.92 10.47
N THR A 274 -4.44 -9.60 9.99
CA THR A 274 -5.64 -9.95 10.78
C THR A 274 -5.28 -10.83 11.98
N THR A 275 -4.42 -11.82 11.77
CA THR A 275 -3.91 -12.71 12.84
C THR A 275 -3.06 -11.94 13.85
N GLU A 276 -2.14 -11.08 13.39
CA GLU A 276 -1.31 -10.21 14.25
C GLU A 276 -2.16 -9.29 15.16
N LEU A 277 -3.32 -8.86 14.66
CA LEU A 277 -4.23 -7.95 15.37
C LEU A 277 -5.30 -8.68 16.19
N GLY A 278 -5.30 -10.02 16.20
CA GLY A 278 -6.24 -10.83 16.99
C GLY A 278 -7.69 -10.75 16.55
N ILE A 279 -7.97 -10.40 15.26
CA ILE A 279 -9.33 -10.33 14.71
C ILE A 279 -9.77 -11.73 14.29
N THR A 280 -10.89 -12.22 14.84
CA THR A 280 -11.36 -13.61 14.65
C THR A 280 -12.64 -13.74 13.83
N ASN A 281 -13.38 -12.65 13.61
CA ASN A 281 -14.67 -12.61 12.91
C ASN A 281 -14.55 -12.23 11.42
N LEU A 282 -13.36 -12.43 10.81
CA LEU A 282 -13.04 -12.06 9.42
C LEU A 282 -12.47 -13.27 8.66
N LYS A 283 -13.09 -13.61 7.52
CA LYS A 283 -12.64 -14.65 6.60
C LYS A 283 -12.17 -14.02 5.30
N TYR A 284 -11.16 -14.62 4.68
CA TYR A 284 -10.63 -14.21 3.37
C TYR A 284 -10.86 -15.30 2.33
N LEU A 285 -11.17 -14.89 1.09
CA LEU A 285 -11.49 -15.77 -0.02
C LEU A 285 -11.00 -15.13 -1.33
N GLN A 286 -10.25 -15.86 -2.14
CA GLN A 286 -9.97 -15.40 -3.50
C GLN A 286 -11.21 -15.58 -4.37
N ALA A 287 -11.72 -14.50 -4.93
CA ALA A 287 -12.88 -14.52 -5.82
C ALA A 287 -12.91 -13.31 -6.76
N ASP A 288 -13.50 -13.50 -7.94
CA ASP A 288 -13.94 -12.40 -8.81
C ASP A 288 -15.37 -12.01 -8.43
N ILE A 289 -15.68 -10.72 -8.35
CA ILE A 289 -17.06 -10.23 -8.14
C ILE A 289 -18.00 -10.83 -9.17
N LEU A 290 -17.55 -11.09 -10.40
CA LEU A 290 -18.38 -11.65 -11.48
C LEU A 290 -18.80 -13.12 -11.24
N GLY A 291 -18.23 -13.81 -10.28
CA GLY A 291 -18.51 -15.22 -9.98
C GLY A 291 -18.88 -15.51 -8.52
N ILE A 292 -19.18 -14.48 -7.72
CA ILE A 292 -19.47 -14.64 -6.29
C ILE A 292 -20.93 -15.05 -5.98
N ASP A 293 -21.80 -15.15 -6.97
CA ASP A 293 -23.14 -15.74 -6.87
C ASP A 293 -23.10 -17.16 -6.28
N GLN A 294 -22.00 -17.89 -6.51
CA GLN A 294 -21.74 -19.22 -5.94
C GLN A 294 -21.66 -19.24 -4.39
N LEU A 295 -21.58 -18.06 -3.73
CA LEU A 295 -21.57 -18.01 -2.25
C LEU A 295 -22.90 -18.43 -1.61
N GLU A 296 -24.00 -18.48 -2.36
CA GLU A 296 -25.34 -18.86 -1.89
C GLU A 296 -25.77 -18.15 -0.59
N GLN A 297 -25.15 -17.03 -0.27
CA GLN A 297 -25.35 -16.29 0.98
C GLN A 297 -25.69 -14.83 0.68
N LYS A 298 -26.66 -14.29 1.42
CA LYS A 298 -26.99 -12.86 1.41
C LYS A 298 -26.31 -12.13 2.56
N TYR A 299 -26.09 -10.81 2.36
CA TYR A 299 -25.39 -9.95 3.29
C TYR A 299 -26.26 -8.75 3.71
N ASP A 300 -26.10 -8.33 4.93
CA ASP A 300 -26.79 -7.15 5.47
C ASP A 300 -26.06 -5.85 5.09
N ILE A 301 -24.74 -5.96 4.92
CA ILE A 301 -23.88 -4.86 4.50
C ILE A 301 -22.95 -5.37 3.41
N ILE A 302 -22.85 -4.63 2.29
CA ILE A 302 -21.85 -4.86 1.25
C ILE A 302 -21.01 -3.60 1.07
N ASP A 303 -19.71 -3.78 1.06
CA ASP A 303 -18.75 -2.69 0.93
C ASP A 303 -17.80 -2.97 -0.26
N SER A 304 -17.76 -2.06 -1.23
CA SER A 304 -16.89 -2.15 -2.40
C SER A 304 -16.32 -0.76 -2.73
N VAL A 305 -15.17 -0.46 -2.16
CA VAL A 305 -14.51 0.85 -2.27
C VAL A 305 -13.21 0.71 -3.06
N GLY A 306 -13.07 1.47 -4.14
CA GLY A 306 -11.87 1.41 -4.97
C GLY A 306 -11.83 0.21 -5.92
N VAL A 307 -12.98 -0.36 -6.33
CA VAL A 307 -13.03 -1.65 -7.06
C VAL A 307 -13.83 -1.59 -8.35
N LEU A 308 -15.11 -1.24 -8.28
CA LEU A 308 -16.01 -1.34 -9.44
C LEU A 308 -15.54 -0.54 -10.64
N HIS A 309 -14.89 0.59 -10.42
CA HIS A 309 -14.37 1.43 -11.49
C HIS A 309 -13.14 0.83 -12.21
N HIS A 310 -12.61 -0.28 -11.73
CA HIS A 310 -11.56 -1.05 -12.39
C HIS A 310 -12.07 -2.25 -13.20
N MET A 311 -13.36 -2.55 -13.11
CA MET A 311 -13.99 -3.62 -13.88
C MET A 311 -14.23 -3.20 -15.34
N ARG A 312 -14.27 -4.16 -16.26
CA ARG A 312 -14.60 -3.88 -17.66
C ARG A 312 -15.95 -3.20 -17.84
N LYS A 313 -16.96 -3.63 -17.08
CA LYS A 313 -18.31 -3.05 -17.03
C LYS A 313 -18.72 -2.89 -15.57
N PRO A 314 -18.49 -1.74 -14.93
CA PRO A 314 -18.78 -1.51 -13.52
C PRO A 314 -20.20 -1.88 -13.09
N ILE A 315 -21.20 -1.57 -13.92
CA ILE A 315 -22.61 -1.85 -13.61
C ILE A 315 -22.89 -3.35 -13.47
N VAL A 316 -22.18 -4.23 -14.19
CA VAL A 316 -22.37 -5.68 -14.07
C VAL A 316 -21.92 -6.18 -12.71
N GLY A 317 -20.73 -5.77 -12.25
CA GLY A 317 -20.27 -6.10 -10.90
C GLY A 317 -21.18 -5.51 -9.82
N TRP A 318 -21.65 -4.28 -10.03
CA TRP A 318 -22.58 -3.65 -9.09
C TRP A 318 -23.91 -4.41 -9.01
N THR A 319 -24.43 -4.93 -10.13
CA THR A 319 -25.63 -5.80 -10.17
C THR A 319 -25.40 -7.06 -9.34
N VAL A 320 -24.30 -7.77 -9.57
CA VAL A 320 -23.95 -9.00 -8.82
C VAL A 320 -23.92 -8.73 -7.31
N LEU A 321 -23.29 -7.63 -6.89
CA LEU A 321 -23.26 -7.24 -5.48
C LEU A 321 -24.66 -6.92 -4.94
N THR A 322 -25.51 -6.24 -5.74
CA THR A 322 -26.86 -5.89 -5.34
C THR A 322 -27.72 -7.13 -5.16
N ASP A 323 -27.53 -8.14 -6.01
CA ASP A 323 -28.26 -9.42 -5.92
C ASP A 323 -27.90 -10.21 -4.65
N LEU A 324 -26.72 -9.97 -4.05
CA LEU A 324 -26.32 -10.56 -2.77
C LEU A 324 -26.77 -9.74 -1.54
N LEU A 325 -27.33 -8.57 -1.73
CA LEU A 325 -27.80 -7.73 -0.62
C LEU A 325 -29.14 -8.23 -0.08
N ASN A 326 -29.28 -8.29 1.24
CA ASN A 326 -30.56 -8.52 1.89
C ASN A 326 -31.52 -7.35 1.61
N PRO A 327 -32.86 -7.60 1.48
CA PRO A 327 -33.82 -6.51 1.39
C PRO A 327 -33.69 -5.54 2.57
N GLY A 328 -33.53 -4.25 2.26
CA GLY A 328 -33.29 -3.21 3.27
C GLY A 328 -31.85 -3.13 3.77
N GLY A 329 -30.94 -3.95 3.27
CA GLY A 329 -29.52 -3.91 3.58
C GLY A 329 -28.82 -2.65 3.08
N LEU A 330 -27.59 -2.44 3.49
CA LEU A 330 -26.76 -1.28 3.17
C LEU A 330 -25.64 -1.64 2.21
N MET A 331 -25.35 -0.75 1.26
CA MET A 331 -24.22 -0.89 0.36
C MET A 331 -23.38 0.38 0.37
N ARG A 332 -22.07 0.26 0.58
CA ARG A 332 -21.11 1.36 0.43
C ARG A 332 -20.27 1.13 -0.83
N ILE A 333 -20.32 2.09 -1.74
CA ILE A 333 -19.59 2.04 -3.01
C ILE A 333 -18.67 3.25 -3.09
N GLY A 334 -17.38 3.00 -3.33
CA GLY A 334 -16.39 4.04 -3.61
C GLY A 334 -15.99 4.05 -5.08
N LEU A 335 -16.24 5.19 -5.75
CA LEU A 335 -15.98 5.38 -7.18
C LEU A 335 -15.07 6.61 -7.39
N TYR A 336 -14.34 6.61 -8.50
CA TYR A 336 -13.55 7.77 -8.90
C TYR A 336 -14.42 8.85 -9.56
N SER A 337 -14.23 10.10 -9.10
CA SER A 337 -14.89 11.27 -9.67
C SER A 337 -14.26 11.64 -11.01
N GLU A 338 -15.09 11.88 -12.03
CA GLU A 338 -14.62 12.40 -13.33
C GLU A 338 -13.90 13.74 -13.15
N LEU A 339 -14.47 14.64 -12.35
CA LEU A 339 -13.91 15.99 -12.15
C LEU A 339 -12.60 15.96 -11.35
N ALA A 340 -12.56 15.19 -10.25
CA ALA A 340 -11.41 15.21 -9.34
C ALA A 340 -10.16 14.52 -9.91
N ARG A 341 -10.29 13.69 -10.96
CA ARG A 341 -9.18 12.91 -11.52
C ARG A 341 -8.63 13.45 -12.85
N GLN A 342 -8.92 14.68 -13.24
CA GLN A 342 -8.45 15.22 -14.51
C GLN A 342 -6.91 15.23 -14.64
N HIS A 343 -6.19 15.59 -13.57
CA HIS A 343 -4.72 15.54 -13.55
C HIS A 343 -4.17 14.11 -13.72
N ILE A 344 -4.89 13.08 -13.23
CA ILE A 344 -4.54 11.67 -13.46
C ILE A 344 -4.75 11.30 -14.93
N VAL A 345 -5.83 11.77 -15.54
CA VAL A 345 -6.13 11.54 -16.97
C VAL A 345 -5.00 12.08 -17.84
N GLU A 346 -4.53 13.29 -17.56
CA GLU A 346 -3.44 13.90 -18.33
C GLU A 346 -2.13 13.10 -18.17
N ALA A 347 -1.75 12.72 -16.95
CA ALA A 347 -0.57 11.89 -16.73
C ALA A 347 -0.66 10.53 -17.46
N ARG A 348 -1.82 9.88 -17.46
CA ARG A 348 -2.04 8.62 -18.20
C ARG A 348 -1.94 8.80 -19.72
N LYS A 349 -2.36 9.96 -20.26
CA LYS A 349 -2.13 10.30 -21.68
C LYS A 349 -0.64 10.44 -22.00
N GLU A 350 0.11 11.12 -21.13
CA GLU A 350 1.56 11.25 -21.29
C GLU A 350 2.27 9.89 -21.27
N ILE A 351 1.95 9.02 -20.31
CA ILE A 351 2.47 7.64 -20.25
C ILE A 351 2.21 6.92 -21.59
N SER A 352 0.99 7.04 -22.13
CA SER A 352 0.61 6.42 -23.39
C SER A 352 1.39 7.01 -24.58
N LEU A 353 1.55 8.33 -24.64
CA LEU A 353 2.31 9.02 -25.71
C LEU A 353 3.80 8.65 -25.67
N MET A 354 4.37 8.51 -24.47
CA MET A 354 5.74 8.05 -24.27
C MET A 354 5.91 6.54 -24.49
N LYS A 355 4.82 5.80 -24.72
CA LYS A 355 4.80 4.33 -24.84
C LYS A 355 5.44 3.62 -23.66
N MET A 356 5.32 4.19 -22.46
CA MET A 356 5.83 3.61 -21.23
C MET A 356 4.88 2.53 -20.71
N GLY A 357 5.46 1.42 -20.25
CA GLY A 357 4.75 0.35 -19.55
C GLY A 357 4.67 0.61 -18.04
N ALA A 358 4.38 -0.46 -17.29
CA ALA A 358 4.28 -0.44 -15.83
C ALA A 358 5.38 -1.28 -15.15
N SER A 359 6.54 -1.44 -15.80
CA SER A 359 7.71 -2.01 -15.14
C SER A 359 8.25 -1.06 -14.05
N LYS A 360 8.96 -1.61 -13.07
CA LYS A 360 9.50 -0.80 -11.97
C LYS A 360 10.43 0.32 -12.46
N SER A 361 11.23 0.05 -13.48
CA SER A 361 12.13 1.04 -14.08
C SER A 361 11.35 2.16 -14.77
N GLU A 362 10.35 1.82 -15.59
CA GLU A 362 9.51 2.80 -16.27
C GLU A 362 8.71 3.66 -15.28
N MET A 363 8.14 3.05 -14.24
CA MET A 363 7.42 3.78 -13.19
C MET A 363 8.33 4.77 -12.44
N ARG A 364 9.57 4.36 -12.10
CA ARG A 364 10.56 5.24 -11.45
C ARG A 364 10.99 6.37 -12.39
N GLU A 365 11.18 6.08 -13.66
CA GLU A 365 11.57 7.10 -14.65
C GLU A 365 10.46 8.11 -14.87
N PHE A 366 9.21 7.68 -15.05
CA PHE A 366 8.09 8.61 -15.18
C PHE A 366 7.90 9.45 -13.92
N ARG A 367 8.08 8.83 -12.75
CA ARG A 367 8.05 9.53 -11.46
C ARG A 367 9.13 10.60 -11.36
N ARG A 368 10.34 10.35 -11.88
CA ARG A 368 11.43 11.33 -11.96
C ARG A 368 11.03 12.51 -12.84
N ILE A 369 10.49 12.23 -14.03
CA ILE A 369 9.99 13.26 -14.96
C ILE A 369 8.95 14.16 -14.28
N ILE A 370 7.97 13.56 -13.60
CA ILE A 370 6.95 14.31 -12.84
C ILE A 370 7.58 15.18 -11.74
N SER A 371 8.53 14.64 -11.00
CA SER A 371 9.15 15.32 -9.86
C SER A 371 9.98 16.53 -10.28
N GLU A 372 10.58 16.50 -11.47
CA GLU A 372 11.38 17.59 -12.04
C GLU A 372 10.53 18.62 -12.82
N SER A 373 9.24 18.35 -13.01
CA SER A 373 8.34 19.16 -13.82
C SER A 373 7.74 20.33 -13.06
N ASN A 374 7.49 21.42 -13.80
CA ASN A 374 6.74 22.58 -13.32
C ASN A 374 5.25 22.59 -13.72
N ASP A 375 4.79 21.56 -14.43
CA ASP A 375 3.38 21.43 -14.82
C ASP A 375 2.46 21.33 -13.61
N ILE A 376 1.29 21.96 -13.69
CA ILE A 376 0.33 22.03 -12.57
C ILE A 376 -0.26 20.64 -12.23
N ASN A 377 -0.52 19.80 -13.24
CA ASN A 377 -1.05 18.46 -13.06
C ASN A 377 0.00 17.57 -12.38
N HIS A 378 1.27 17.68 -12.78
CA HIS A 378 2.39 17.00 -12.15
C HIS A 378 2.54 17.41 -10.67
N ARG A 379 2.43 18.70 -10.37
CA ARG A 379 2.45 19.20 -8.98
C ARG A 379 1.29 18.67 -8.13
N LEU A 380 0.12 18.43 -8.71
CA LEU A 380 -1.01 17.82 -8.02
C LEU A 380 -0.70 16.34 -7.71
N LEU A 381 -0.11 15.61 -8.65
CA LEU A 381 0.34 14.22 -8.44
C LEU A 381 1.36 14.11 -7.30
N THR A 382 2.38 14.99 -7.29
CA THR A 382 3.43 14.97 -6.26
C THR A 382 2.93 15.31 -4.86
N LYS A 383 1.74 15.91 -4.73
CA LYS A 383 1.06 16.14 -3.43
C LYS A 383 0.32 14.91 -2.92
N SER A 384 0.02 13.93 -3.78
CA SER A 384 -0.62 12.69 -3.36
C SER A 384 0.34 11.85 -2.54
N LYS A 385 -0.12 11.32 -1.40
CA LYS A 385 0.64 10.33 -0.64
C LYS A 385 0.92 9.05 -1.44
N ASP A 386 0.06 8.75 -2.43
CA ASP A 386 0.17 7.58 -3.29
C ASP A 386 1.35 7.67 -4.27
N PHE A 387 1.95 8.85 -4.40
CA PHE A 387 3.16 9.07 -5.20
C PHE A 387 4.44 8.47 -4.57
N PHE A 388 4.41 8.10 -3.28
CA PHE A 388 5.62 7.79 -2.49
C PHE A 388 5.82 6.30 -2.18
N SER A 389 5.08 5.39 -2.82
CA SER A 389 5.41 3.96 -2.86
C SER A 389 5.05 3.37 -4.22
N LEU A 390 5.68 2.26 -4.58
CA LEU A 390 5.58 1.73 -5.94
C LEU A 390 4.18 1.18 -6.26
N SER A 391 3.57 0.41 -5.34
CA SER A 391 2.22 -0.13 -5.54
C SER A 391 1.17 0.99 -5.58
N MET A 392 1.32 2.01 -4.72
CA MET A 392 0.41 3.15 -4.68
C MET A 392 0.53 4.00 -5.95
N LEU A 393 1.76 4.24 -6.43
CA LEU A 393 1.99 4.94 -7.71
C LEU A 393 1.40 4.16 -8.90
N ARG A 394 1.57 2.83 -8.90
CA ARG A 394 1.00 1.97 -9.94
C ARG A 394 -0.53 2.06 -9.96
N ASP A 395 -1.15 2.01 -8.80
CA ASP A 395 -2.60 2.16 -8.67
C ASP A 395 -3.06 3.56 -9.11
N LEU A 396 -2.31 4.60 -8.75
CA LEU A 396 -2.64 5.99 -9.03
C LEU A 396 -2.69 6.30 -10.54
N ILE A 397 -1.63 5.96 -11.30
CA ILE A 397 -1.45 6.41 -12.70
C ILE A 397 -1.15 5.31 -13.72
N PHE A 398 -0.74 4.09 -13.29
CA PHE A 398 -0.42 2.97 -14.18
C PHE A 398 -1.44 1.84 -14.12
N HIS A 399 -2.60 2.05 -13.50
CA HIS A 399 -3.62 1.02 -13.39
C HIS A 399 -4.11 0.56 -14.76
N VAL A 400 -4.33 -0.76 -14.90
CA VAL A 400 -4.75 -1.40 -16.16
C VAL A 400 -6.04 -0.82 -16.72
N GLN A 401 -7.03 -0.56 -15.85
CA GLN A 401 -8.37 -0.12 -16.22
C GLN A 401 -8.91 0.87 -15.21
N GLU A 402 -9.48 1.99 -15.68
CA GLU A 402 -10.12 2.97 -14.83
C GLU A 402 -11.36 3.58 -15.51
N HIS A 403 -12.48 3.55 -14.83
CA HIS A 403 -13.67 4.32 -15.13
C HIS A 403 -13.83 5.46 -14.12
N ARG A 404 -14.37 6.56 -14.55
CA ARG A 404 -14.71 7.72 -13.71
C ARG A 404 -16.19 8.01 -13.83
N PHE A 405 -16.76 8.57 -12.77
CA PHE A 405 -18.20 8.77 -12.67
C PHE A 405 -18.55 10.20 -12.34
N THR A 406 -19.62 10.70 -12.97
CA THR A 406 -20.33 11.91 -12.55
C THR A 406 -21.49 11.54 -11.63
N LEU A 407 -21.99 12.49 -10.84
CA LEU A 407 -23.16 12.25 -9.98
C LEU A 407 -24.40 11.81 -10.76
N PRO A 408 -24.74 12.38 -11.95
CA PRO A 408 -25.82 11.88 -12.79
C PRO A 408 -25.66 10.42 -13.22
N GLN A 409 -24.43 9.98 -13.54
CA GLN A 409 -24.16 8.57 -13.88
C GLN A 409 -24.37 7.66 -12.68
N ILE A 410 -23.94 8.07 -11.47
CA ILE A 410 -24.19 7.31 -10.23
C ILE A 410 -25.67 7.21 -9.97
N LYS A 411 -26.43 8.32 -10.08
CA LYS A 411 -27.90 8.31 -9.94
C LYS A 411 -28.57 7.31 -10.89
N ASN A 412 -28.18 7.34 -12.17
CA ASN A 412 -28.70 6.37 -13.16
C ASN A 412 -28.40 4.91 -12.79
N CYS A 413 -27.20 4.62 -12.22
CA CYS A 413 -26.88 3.29 -11.71
C CYS A 413 -27.80 2.89 -10.54
N LEU A 414 -28.01 3.79 -9.57
CA LEU A 414 -28.91 3.54 -8.44
C LEU A 414 -30.36 3.27 -8.89
N ASP A 415 -30.88 4.08 -9.83
CA ASP A 415 -32.22 3.91 -10.38
C ASP A 415 -32.39 2.54 -11.08
N LYS A 416 -31.41 2.13 -11.91
CA LYS A 416 -31.38 0.83 -12.59
C LYS A 416 -31.35 -0.36 -11.61
N LEU A 417 -30.60 -0.23 -10.53
CA LEU A 417 -30.42 -1.26 -9.51
C LEU A 417 -31.50 -1.20 -8.42
N LYS A 418 -32.43 -0.26 -8.51
CA LYS A 418 -33.51 -0.04 -7.52
C LYS A 418 -32.95 0.24 -6.12
N LEU A 419 -31.79 0.87 -6.04
CA LEU A 419 -31.15 1.29 -4.80
C LEU A 419 -31.55 2.71 -4.44
N LYS A 420 -31.69 2.98 -3.13
CA LYS A 420 -31.96 4.31 -2.59
C LYS A 420 -30.69 4.93 -2.07
N PHE A 421 -30.43 6.18 -2.40
CA PHE A 421 -29.29 6.93 -1.89
C PHE A 421 -29.48 7.22 -0.41
N CYS A 422 -28.51 6.83 0.43
CA CYS A 422 -28.55 7.00 1.88
C CYS A 422 -27.66 8.16 2.38
N GLY A 423 -26.75 8.65 1.56
CA GLY A 423 -25.80 9.72 1.94
C GLY A 423 -24.38 9.47 1.46
N PHE A 424 -23.52 10.43 1.71
CA PHE A 424 -22.06 10.30 1.53
C PHE A 424 -21.40 10.01 2.87
N THR A 425 -20.40 9.12 2.89
CA THR A 425 -19.63 8.79 4.10
C THR A 425 -18.55 9.82 4.44
N SER A 426 -18.38 10.87 3.63
CA SER A 426 -17.44 11.96 3.88
C SER A 426 -18.09 13.05 4.74
N LYS A 427 -17.41 13.45 5.82
CA LYS A 427 -17.84 14.60 6.62
C LYS A 427 -17.74 15.94 5.87
N ASP A 428 -16.91 15.99 4.85
CA ASP A 428 -16.65 17.17 4.00
C ASP A 428 -17.37 17.07 2.65
N ALA A 429 -18.48 16.33 2.55
CA ALA A 429 -19.23 16.16 1.31
C ALA A 429 -19.65 17.50 0.69
N ILE A 430 -19.86 18.55 1.49
CA ILE A 430 -20.16 19.92 1.05
C ILE A 430 -18.97 20.55 0.32
N SER A 431 -17.74 20.16 0.62
CA SER A 431 -16.53 20.68 -0.05
C SER A 431 -16.32 20.11 -1.46
N TYR A 432 -17.10 19.10 -1.87
CA TYR A 432 -17.06 18.47 -3.20
C TYR A 432 -18.28 18.83 -4.07
N LEU A 433 -19.21 19.63 -3.56
CA LEU A 433 -20.32 20.22 -4.30
C LEU A 433 -20.02 21.66 -4.71
#